data_84d7cc6cfd1c11d1d05908fd80f77c64
#
_entry.id   84d7cc6cfd1c11d1d05908fd80f77c64
#
_cell.length_a   1.000
_cell.length_b   1.000
_cell.length_c   1.000
_cell.angle_alpha   90.00
_cell.angle_beta   90.00
_cell.angle_gamma   90.00
#
_symmetry.space_group_name_H-M   'P 1'
#
loop_
_entity.id
_entity.type
_entity.pdbx_description
1 polymer ?
#
loop_
_entity_poly.entity_id
_entity_poly.type
_entity_poly.pdbx_seq_one_letter_code
_entity_poly.pdbx_strand_id
1 'polypeptide(L)'
;AGVHIRQFILVIGLGLLGILALIYFVPWRWERIISFMDPWTDLYGGGYQLTLSLMAIGRGDWFGVGLGEGLMKLGYLPDAHTDFIFSIIVEEMGLFTAIIVIATLFFLSLRSFYIGRNALQKKMYFGFFISYGVAILIGLHTFINVGVATGLLPTKGLTLPFISYGGTNLLVMCSLCSLVLRVDQETKSSMPAINISRRVN
;
A
#
# COMPACT_ATOMS: atom_id res chain seq x y z
N ALA A 1 -17.48 16.38 -2.79
CA ALA A 1 -18.60 15.54 -2.33
C ALA A 1 -19.47 16.25 -1.30
N GLY A 2 -19.76 17.49 -1.20
CA GLY A 2 -20.85 18.16 -0.47
C GLY A 2 -21.12 17.77 1.02
N VAL A 3 -20.24 16.99 1.64
CA VAL A 3 -20.42 16.57 3.05
C VAL A 3 -19.94 17.69 3.98
N HIS A 4 -20.76 18.03 4.98
CA HIS A 4 -20.39 19.02 5.99
C HIS A 4 -19.19 18.54 6.80
N ILE A 5 -18.14 19.34 6.89
CA ILE A 5 -16.88 19.01 7.58
C ILE A 5 -17.12 18.60 9.06
N ARG A 6 -18.16 19.14 9.68
CA ARG A 6 -18.56 18.77 11.06
C ARG A 6 -18.96 17.30 11.18
N GLN A 7 -19.73 16.77 10.21
CA GLN A 7 -20.13 15.36 10.19
C GLN A 7 -18.92 14.46 9.99
N PHE A 8 -17.96 14.88 9.12
CA PHE A 8 -16.74 14.15 8.88
C PHE A 8 -15.86 14.06 10.14
N ILE A 9 -15.67 15.19 10.85
CA ILE A 9 -14.91 15.24 12.11
C ILE A 9 -15.61 14.38 13.19
N LEU A 10 -16.93 14.40 13.26
CA LEU A 10 -17.69 13.62 14.23
C LEU A 10 -17.52 12.11 13.99
N VAL A 11 -17.61 11.66 12.72
CA VAL A 11 -17.41 10.25 12.37
C VAL A 11 -15.98 9.80 12.68
N ILE A 12 -14.96 10.61 12.36
CA ILE A 12 -13.56 10.31 12.70
C ILE A 12 -13.40 10.28 14.23
N GLY A 13 -13.94 11.25 14.95
CA GLY A 13 -13.86 11.31 16.41
C GLY A 13 -14.48 10.09 17.09
N LEU A 14 -15.68 9.68 16.65
CA LEU A 14 -16.33 8.45 17.13
C LEU A 14 -15.52 7.20 16.78
N GLY A 15 -14.93 7.14 15.57
CA GLY A 15 -14.05 6.06 15.15
C GLY A 15 -12.80 5.94 16.04
N LEU A 16 -12.15 7.06 16.32
CA LEU A 16 -10.97 7.11 17.21
C LEU A 16 -11.33 6.71 18.64
N LEU A 17 -12.45 7.21 19.18
CA LEU A 17 -12.96 6.80 20.50
C LEU A 17 -13.24 5.30 20.55
N GLY A 18 -13.85 4.74 19.50
CA GLY A 18 -14.10 3.31 19.40
C GLY A 18 -12.80 2.50 19.38
N ILE A 19 -11.78 2.95 18.66
CA ILE A 19 -10.44 2.29 18.62
C ILE A 19 -9.80 2.34 20.00
N LEU A 20 -9.81 3.49 20.68
CA LEU A 20 -9.24 3.64 22.02
C LEU A 20 -9.97 2.75 23.04
N ALA A 21 -11.30 2.69 22.98
CA ALA A 21 -12.08 1.79 23.81
C ALA A 21 -11.73 0.32 23.55
N LEU A 22 -11.60 -0.09 22.28
CA LEU A 22 -11.21 -1.44 21.91
C LEU A 22 -9.80 -1.81 22.38
N ILE A 23 -8.86 -0.86 22.39
CA ILE A 23 -7.51 -1.09 22.93
C ILE A 23 -7.57 -1.28 24.44
N TYR A 24 -8.37 -0.46 25.12
CA TYR A 24 -8.50 -0.51 26.57
C TYR A 24 -9.18 -1.79 27.08
N PHE A 25 -10.28 -2.23 26.43
CA PHE A 25 -11.07 -3.38 26.87
C PHE A 25 -10.53 -4.73 26.38
N VAL A 26 -9.57 -4.77 25.46
CA VAL A 26 -9.05 -6.02 24.86
C VAL A 26 -7.57 -6.16 25.14
N PRO A 27 -7.15 -6.91 26.19
CA PRO A 27 -5.76 -7.00 26.67
C PRO A 27 -4.75 -7.40 25.60
N TRP A 28 -5.07 -8.37 24.72
CA TRP A 28 -4.15 -8.84 23.68
C TRP A 28 -3.79 -7.76 22.64
N ARG A 29 -4.61 -6.71 22.50
CA ARG A 29 -4.29 -5.56 21.63
C ARG A 29 -3.24 -4.66 22.26
N TRP A 30 -3.28 -4.55 23.58
CA TRP A 30 -2.27 -3.82 24.33
C TRP A 30 -0.90 -4.52 24.28
N GLU A 31 -0.89 -5.85 24.45
CA GLU A 31 0.32 -6.67 24.28
C GLU A 31 0.94 -6.48 22.89
N ARG A 32 0.12 -6.41 21.83
CA ARG A 32 0.60 -6.13 20.48
C ARG A 32 1.27 -4.78 20.33
N ILE A 33 0.79 -3.75 21.02
CA ILE A 33 1.41 -2.42 21.01
C ILE A 33 2.74 -2.44 21.75
N ILE A 34 2.82 -3.13 22.89
CA ILE A 34 4.05 -3.28 23.66
C ILE A 34 5.09 -4.06 22.86
N SER A 35 4.72 -5.21 22.30
CA SER A 35 5.61 -6.03 21.46
C SER A 35 6.08 -5.30 20.20
N PHE A 36 5.29 -4.34 19.70
CA PHE A 36 5.71 -3.48 18.60
C PHE A 36 6.76 -2.46 19.02
N MET A 37 6.66 -1.90 20.23
CA MET A 37 7.62 -0.91 20.72
C MET A 37 8.99 -1.53 21.06
N ASP A 38 9.00 -2.78 21.52
CA ASP A 38 10.24 -3.55 21.76
C ASP A 38 10.06 -5.00 21.32
N PRO A 39 10.23 -5.28 20.03
CA PRO A 39 10.03 -6.61 19.47
C PRO A 39 11.10 -7.63 19.92
N TRP A 40 12.24 -7.16 20.47
CA TRP A 40 13.34 -8.01 20.90
C TRP A 40 13.14 -8.64 22.26
N THR A 41 12.27 -8.08 23.09
CA THR A 41 11.97 -8.64 24.43
C THR A 41 11.08 -9.87 24.40
N ASP A 42 10.25 -10.02 23.34
CA ASP A 42 9.33 -11.15 23.17
C ASP A 42 9.56 -11.85 21.83
N LEU A 43 10.70 -12.51 21.72
CA LEU A 43 11.16 -13.17 20.49
C LEU A 43 10.29 -14.35 20.05
N TYR A 44 9.47 -14.93 20.92
CA TYR A 44 8.65 -16.12 20.66
C TYR A 44 7.15 -15.85 20.74
N GLY A 45 6.74 -14.61 21.09
CA GLY A 45 5.35 -14.20 21.20
C GLY A 45 4.97 -13.14 20.18
N GLY A 46 4.42 -12.02 20.67
CA GLY A 46 3.88 -10.94 19.81
C GLY A 46 4.91 -10.24 18.92
N GLY A 47 6.20 -10.24 19.30
CA GLY A 47 7.31 -9.64 18.53
C GLY A 47 7.90 -10.56 17.45
N TYR A 48 7.57 -11.86 17.47
CA TYR A 48 8.22 -12.88 16.63
C TYR A 48 8.26 -12.53 15.14
N GLN A 49 7.12 -12.21 14.56
CA GLN A 49 7.01 -11.88 13.13
C GLN A 49 7.84 -10.64 12.74
N LEU A 50 7.76 -9.59 13.56
CA LEU A 50 8.48 -8.35 13.29
C LEU A 50 9.99 -8.54 13.43
N THR A 51 10.44 -9.26 14.45
CA THR A 51 11.86 -9.54 14.66
C THR A 51 12.46 -10.31 13.49
N LEU A 52 11.78 -11.37 13.02
CA LEU A 52 12.22 -12.12 11.84
C LEU A 52 12.21 -11.28 10.56
N SER A 53 11.21 -10.40 10.41
CA SER A 53 11.15 -9.45 9.31
C SER A 53 12.36 -8.51 9.30
N LEU A 54 12.73 -7.95 10.46
CA LEU A 54 13.89 -7.08 10.60
C LEU A 54 15.21 -7.84 10.38
N MET A 55 15.30 -9.10 10.84
CA MET A 55 16.46 -9.96 10.56
C MET A 55 16.59 -10.25 9.06
N ALA A 56 15.48 -10.51 8.35
CA ALA A 56 15.47 -10.69 6.89
C ALA A 56 16.02 -9.46 6.18
N ILE A 57 15.51 -8.27 6.55
CA ILE A 57 15.96 -6.99 5.99
C ILE A 57 17.44 -6.74 6.27
N GLY A 58 17.89 -6.97 7.50
CA GLY A 58 19.30 -6.81 7.88
C GLY A 58 20.24 -7.76 7.15
N ARG A 59 19.79 -8.99 6.84
CA ARG A 59 20.56 -9.97 6.10
C ARG A 59 20.68 -9.65 4.60
N GLY A 60 19.65 -8.99 4.03
CA GLY A 60 19.61 -8.67 2.61
C GLY A 60 20.63 -7.62 2.17
N ASP A 61 21.06 -6.74 3.07
CA ASP A 61 21.98 -5.65 2.76
C ASP A 61 21.58 -4.91 1.46
N TRP A 62 22.55 -4.40 0.69
CA TRP A 62 22.28 -3.66 -0.56
C TRP A 62 21.87 -4.53 -1.73
N PHE A 63 22.46 -5.74 -1.87
CA PHE A 63 22.34 -6.57 -3.08
C PHE A 63 21.61 -7.89 -2.85
N GLY A 64 21.26 -8.22 -1.61
CA GLY A 64 20.59 -9.46 -1.26
C GLY A 64 21.55 -10.66 -1.16
N VAL A 65 21.03 -11.75 -0.61
CA VAL A 65 21.77 -13.03 -0.49
C VAL A 65 21.70 -13.85 -1.78
N GLY A 66 20.83 -13.51 -2.71
CA GLY A 66 20.55 -14.23 -3.96
C GLY A 66 19.11 -14.74 -4.03
N LEU A 67 18.57 -14.74 -5.26
CA LEU A 67 17.23 -15.25 -5.51
C LEU A 67 17.15 -16.72 -5.14
N GLY A 68 16.20 -17.05 -4.27
CA GLY A 68 16.00 -18.41 -3.81
C GLY A 68 16.80 -18.78 -2.55
N GLU A 69 17.83 -18.03 -2.17
CA GLU A 69 18.73 -18.31 -1.04
C GLU A 69 18.23 -17.71 0.30
N GLY A 70 17.08 -17.05 0.29
CA GLY A 70 16.44 -16.50 1.50
C GLY A 70 16.06 -17.60 2.47
N LEU A 71 16.44 -17.46 3.74
CA LEU A 71 16.12 -18.45 4.79
C LEU A 71 14.74 -18.20 5.39
N MET A 72 14.30 -16.94 5.51
CA MET A 72 13.08 -16.61 6.24
C MET A 72 11.82 -17.15 5.58
N LYS A 73 11.84 -17.37 4.26
CA LYS A 73 10.73 -18.00 3.51
C LYS A 73 10.59 -19.51 3.78
N LEU A 74 11.62 -20.20 4.32
CA LEU A 74 11.62 -21.64 4.55
C LEU A 74 10.80 -22.07 5.79
N GLY A 75 9.85 -21.23 6.21
CA GLY A 75 8.94 -21.52 7.33
C GLY A 75 9.34 -20.86 8.66
N TYR A 76 10.43 -20.09 8.67
CA TYR A 76 10.78 -19.32 9.86
C TYR A 76 9.85 -18.11 10.05
N LEU A 77 9.55 -17.36 8.96
CA LEU A 77 8.67 -16.22 9.02
C LEU A 77 7.24 -16.62 8.63
N PRO A 78 6.27 -16.58 9.56
CA PRO A 78 4.87 -16.77 9.24
C PRO A 78 4.38 -15.69 8.26
N ASP A 79 3.48 -16.07 7.35
CA ASP A 79 2.90 -15.16 6.35
C ASP A 79 3.94 -14.41 5.49
N ALA A 80 5.12 -15.02 5.28
CA ALA A 80 6.23 -14.47 4.51
C ALA A 80 5.81 -14.06 3.07
N HIS A 81 4.93 -14.85 2.44
CA HIS A 81 4.48 -14.62 1.04
C HIS A 81 3.32 -13.63 0.93
N THR A 82 2.67 -13.28 2.02
CA THR A 82 1.51 -12.37 2.06
C THR A 82 1.89 -11.02 2.65
N ASP A 83 2.00 -10.95 3.96
CA ASP A 83 2.13 -9.69 4.70
C ASP A 83 3.57 -9.19 4.79
N PHE A 84 4.56 -10.12 4.79
CA PHE A 84 5.99 -9.83 4.93
C PHE A 84 6.80 -10.09 3.65
N ILE A 85 6.13 -10.14 2.49
CA ILE A 85 6.81 -10.34 1.20
C ILE A 85 7.90 -9.29 0.95
N PHE A 86 7.70 -8.06 1.41
CA PHE A 86 8.69 -6.98 1.31
C PHE A 86 10.01 -7.36 1.97
N SER A 87 9.99 -7.98 3.17
CA SER A 87 11.19 -8.43 3.87
C SER A 87 11.92 -9.53 3.12
N ILE A 88 11.18 -10.44 2.47
CA ILE A 88 11.76 -11.48 1.63
C ILE A 88 12.41 -10.90 0.37
N ILE A 89 11.78 -9.90 -0.25
CA ILE A 89 12.38 -9.17 -1.39
C ILE A 89 13.70 -8.52 -0.99
N VAL A 90 13.74 -7.88 0.18
CA VAL A 90 14.99 -7.29 0.69
C VAL A 90 16.03 -8.38 0.99
N GLU A 91 15.65 -9.48 1.65
CA GLU A 91 16.57 -10.58 1.96
C GLU A 91 17.22 -11.14 0.69
N GLU A 92 16.42 -11.44 -0.34
CA GLU A 92 16.91 -12.13 -1.54
C GLU A 92 17.53 -11.20 -2.58
N MET A 93 16.92 -10.04 -2.81
CA MET A 93 17.27 -9.12 -3.91
C MET A 93 17.91 -7.81 -3.43
N GLY A 94 17.98 -7.61 -2.13
CA GLY A 94 18.59 -6.45 -1.51
C GLY A 94 17.73 -5.19 -1.45
N LEU A 95 18.23 -4.22 -0.70
CA LEU A 95 17.56 -2.93 -0.50
C LEU A 95 17.40 -2.16 -1.81
N PHE A 96 18.35 -2.26 -2.74
CA PHE A 96 18.26 -1.58 -4.03
C PHE A 96 17.02 -2.00 -4.83
N THR A 97 16.74 -3.29 -4.91
CA THR A 97 15.54 -3.80 -5.58
C THR A 97 14.26 -3.41 -4.85
N ALA A 98 14.27 -3.44 -3.52
CA ALA A 98 13.13 -3.00 -2.72
C ALA A 98 12.78 -1.52 -2.97
N ILE A 99 13.78 -0.65 -3.10
CA ILE A 99 13.58 0.77 -3.46
C ILE A 99 12.94 0.90 -4.85
N ILE A 100 13.38 0.12 -5.83
CA ILE A 100 12.77 0.12 -7.18
C ILE A 100 11.30 -0.31 -7.11
N VAL A 101 10.99 -1.34 -6.33
CA VAL A 101 9.61 -1.81 -6.13
C VAL A 101 8.74 -0.71 -5.52
N ILE A 102 9.19 -0.09 -4.43
CA ILE A 102 8.46 1.02 -3.78
C ILE A 102 8.29 2.18 -4.76
N ALA A 103 9.35 2.58 -5.47
CA ALA A 103 9.30 3.67 -6.45
C ALA A 103 8.29 3.39 -7.57
N THR A 104 8.21 2.14 -8.05
CA THR A 104 7.26 1.72 -9.08
C THR A 104 5.81 1.81 -8.58
N LEU A 105 5.53 1.32 -7.37
CA LEU A 105 4.19 1.40 -6.77
C LEU A 105 3.79 2.85 -6.48
N PHE A 106 4.73 3.65 -6.00
CA PHE A 106 4.53 5.08 -5.78
C PHE A 106 4.28 5.83 -7.08
N PHE A 107 5.05 5.53 -8.15
CA PHE A 107 4.82 6.08 -9.48
C PHE A 107 3.42 5.74 -10.02
N LEU A 108 2.95 4.49 -9.82
CA LEU A 108 1.62 4.06 -10.22
C LEU A 108 0.54 4.85 -9.47
N SER A 109 0.72 5.07 -8.17
CA SER A 109 -0.17 5.91 -7.35
C SER A 109 -0.19 7.36 -7.85
N LEU A 110 0.98 7.98 -8.07
CA LEU A 110 1.08 9.34 -8.61
C LEU A 110 0.44 9.46 -10.01
N ARG A 111 0.64 8.45 -10.86
CA ARG A 111 0.04 8.44 -12.20
C ARG A 111 -1.49 8.41 -12.11
N SER A 112 -2.05 7.63 -11.20
CA SER A 112 -3.49 7.58 -10.94
C SER A 112 -4.02 8.94 -10.44
N PHE A 113 -3.29 9.63 -9.56
CA PHE A 113 -3.61 11.00 -9.15
C PHE A 113 -3.61 11.97 -10.33
N TYR A 114 -2.61 11.88 -11.20
CA TYR A 114 -2.52 12.75 -12.39
C TYR A 114 -3.70 12.54 -13.34
N ILE A 115 -4.09 11.29 -13.59
CA ILE A 115 -5.26 10.95 -14.42
C ILE A 115 -6.53 11.55 -13.79
N GLY A 116 -6.72 11.38 -12.49
CA GLY A 116 -7.86 11.95 -11.78
C GLY A 116 -7.91 13.47 -11.85
N ARG A 117 -6.76 14.15 -11.71
CA ARG A 117 -6.67 15.61 -11.88
C ARG A 117 -7.13 16.07 -13.28
N ASN A 118 -6.70 15.34 -14.32
CA ASN A 118 -7.10 15.63 -15.68
C ASN A 118 -8.62 15.42 -15.89
N ALA A 119 -9.18 14.36 -15.30
CA ALA A 119 -10.63 14.11 -15.31
C ALA A 119 -11.41 15.25 -14.63
N LEU A 120 -10.91 15.76 -13.50
CA LEU A 120 -11.51 16.88 -12.79
C LEU A 120 -11.55 18.16 -13.64
N GLN A 121 -10.46 18.48 -14.36
CA GLN A 121 -10.38 19.63 -15.26
C GLN A 121 -11.45 19.57 -16.36
N LYS A 122 -11.85 18.37 -16.76
CA LYS A 122 -12.91 18.12 -17.75
C LYS A 122 -14.31 17.93 -17.14
N LYS A 123 -14.46 18.22 -15.84
CA LYS A 123 -15.71 18.08 -15.08
C LYS A 123 -16.24 16.63 -15.01
N MET A 124 -15.37 15.63 -15.24
CA MET A 124 -15.69 14.21 -15.14
C MET A 124 -15.53 13.78 -13.67
N TYR A 125 -16.44 14.19 -12.80
CA TYR A 125 -16.33 13.98 -11.35
C TYR A 125 -16.25 12.51 -10.94
N PHE A 126 -16.97 11.62 -11.61
CA PHE A 126 -16.94 10.19 -11.32
C PHE A 126 -15.55 9.59 -11.57
N GLY A 127 -14.96 9.88 -12.75
CA GLY A 127 -13.60 9.45 -13.10
C GLY A 127 -12.54 10.02 -12.13
N PHE A 128 -12.71 11.28 -11.70
CA PHE A 128 -11.88 11.90 -10.68
C PHE A 128 -11.88 11.09 -9.37
N PHE A 129 -13.06 10.82 -8.80
CA PHE A 129 -13.16 10.11 -7.52
C PHE A 129 -12.62 8.69 -7.59
N ILE A 130 -12.88 7.96 -8.69
CA ILE A 130 -12.32 6.61 -8.89
C ILE A 130 -10.80 6.67 -8.90
N SER A 131 -10.22 7.53 -9.75
CA SER A 131 -8.76 7.60 -9.92
C SER A 131 -8.05 8.02 -8.63
N TYR A 132 -8.62 8.96 -7.87
CA TYR A 132 -8.10 9.37 -6.57
C TYR A 132 -8.24 8.26 -5.51
N GLY A 133 -9.38 7.57 -5.49
CA GLY A 133 -9.60 6.43 -4.60
C GLY A 133 -8.57 5.32 -4.83
N VAL A 134 -8.33 4.96 -6.08
CA VAL A 134 -7.33 3.94 -6.46
C VAL A 134 -5.91 4.40 -6.11
N ALA A 135 -5.57 5.66 -6.38
CA ALA A 135 -4.27 6.21 -6.05
C ALA A 135 -3.98 6.15 -4.54
N ILE A 136 -4.94 6.58 -3.71
CA ILE A 136 -4.83 6.53 -2.25
C ILE A 136 -4.73 5.09 -1.77
N LEU A 137 -5.53 4.18 -2.34
CA LEU A 137 -5.54 2.78 -1.95
C LEU A 137 -4.18 2.12 -2.21
N ILE A 138 -3.61 2.26 -3.42
CA ILE A 138 -2.28 1.72 -3.76
C ILE A 138 -1.21 2.33 -2.85
N GLY A 139 -1.18 3.65 -2.71
CA GLY A 139 -0.20 4.35 -1.89
C GLY A 139 -0.27 3.96 -0.42
N LEU A 140 -1.47 3.87 0.14
CA LEU A 140 -1.69 3.53 1.54
C LEU A 140 -1.33 2.06 1.83
N HIS A 141 -1.75 1.11 0.97
CA HIS A 141 -1.37 -0.29 1.12
C HIS A 141 0.14 -0.47 1.07
N THR A 142 0.82 0.18 0.10
CA THR A 142 2.29 0.15 0.01
C THR A 142 2.93 0.72 1.27
N PHE A 143 2.48 1.89 1.72
CA PHE A 143 3.02 2.54 2.93
C PHE A 143 2.83 1.69 4.18
N ILE A 144 1.65 1.11 4.38
CA ILE A 144 1.37 0.29 5.55
C ILE A 144 2.17 -1.01 5.50
N ASN A 145 2.22 -1.72 4.36
CA ASN A 145 2.96 -2.98 4.24
C ASN A 145 4.46 -2.78 4.51
N VAL A 146 5.08 -1.79 3.85
CA VAL A 146 6.48 -1.44 4.08
C VAL A 146 6.70 -0.99 5.52
N GLY A 147 5.81 -0.15 6.06
CA GLY A 147 5.88 0.32 7.43
C GLY A 147 5.80 -0.79 8.48
N VAL A 148 4.97 -1.81 8.24
CA VAL A 148 4.88 -3.01 9.07
C VAL A 148 6.16 -3.83 8.98
N ALA A 149 6.64 -4.10 7.77
CA ALA A 149 7.84 -4.89 7.55
C ALA A 149 9.10 -4.26 8.16
N THR A 150 9.19 -2.93 8.15
CA THR A 150 10.31 -2.16 8.73
C THR A 150 10.15 -1.81 10.20
N GLY A 151 9.03 -2.19 10.84
CA GLY A 151 8.78 -1.86 12.24
C GLY A 151 8.39 -0.41 12.49
N LEU A 152 7.95 0.34 11.49
CA LEU A 152 7.40 1.70 11.65
C LEU A 152 5.92 1.69 12.05
N LEU A 153 5.22 0.60 11.73
CA LEU A 153 3.80 0.41 12.03
C LEU A 153 3.57 -0.94 12.69
N PRO A 154 2.55 -1.06 13.56
CA PRO A 154 2.22 -2.33 14.19
C PRO A 154 1.77 -3.36 13.15
N THR A 155 2.09 -4.62 13.41
CA THR A 155 1.80 -5.74 12.51
C THR A 155 0.31 -5.81 12.16
N LYS A 156 0.01 -5.74 10.87
CA LYS A 156 -1.31 -5.83 10.26
C LYS A 156 -1.22 -6.71 9.01
N GLY A 157 -2.19 -7.58 8.82
CA GLY A 157 -2.32 -8.41 7.64
C GLY A 157 -2.76 -7.63 6.40
N LEU A 158 -1.91 -6.77 5.86
CA LEU A 158 -2.16 -6.01 4.64
C LEU A 158 -1.12 -6.36 3.58
N THR A 159 -1.61 -6.90 2.49
CA THR A 159 -0.79 -7.35 1.36
C THR A 159 -0.21 -6.18 0.57
N LEU A 160 1.01 -6.34 0.06
CA LEU A 160 1.65 -5.40 -0.87
C LEU A 160 0.95 -5.48 -2.24
N PRO A 161 0.44 -4.36 -2.82
CA PRO A 161 -0.26 -4.36 -4.09
C PRO A 161 0.53 -5.07 -5.20
N PHE A 162 -0.13 -5.93 -5.98
CA PHE A 162 0.40 -6.68 -7.14
C PHE A 162 1.50 -7.71 -6.83
N ILE A 163 2.13 -7.69 -5.67
CA ILE A 163 3.32 -8.50 -5.35
C ILE A 163 3.00 -9.61 -4.38
N SER A 164 2.26 -9.29 -3.29
CA SER A 164 1.89 -10.30 -2.29
C SER A 164 1.03 -11.41 -2.89
N TYR A 165 1.27 -12.61 -2.41
CA TYR A 165 0.41 -13.76 -2.72
C TYR A 165 -1.00 -13.51 -2.19
N GLY A 166 -1.97 -13.49 -3.11
CA GLY A 166 -3.38 -13.26 -2.78
C GLY A 166 -4.20 -13.09 -4.06
N GLY A 167 -4.87 -14.17 -4.52
CA GLY A 167 -5.64 -14.15 -5.77
C GLY A 167 -6.70 -13.06 -5.80
N THR A 168 -7.45 -12.89 -4.71
CA THR A 168 -8.48 -11.85 -4.61
C THR A 168 -7.88 -10.45 -4.66
N ASN A 169 -6.76 -10.21 -3.95
CA ASN A 169 -6.08 -8.91 -3.96
C ASN A 169 -5.60 -8.55 -5.38
N LEU A 170 -4.96 -9.48 -6.07
CA LEU A 170 -4.47 -9.27 -7.44
C LEU A 170 -5.63 -8.94 -8.40
N LEU A 171 -6.73 -9.71 -8.36
CA LEU A 171 -7.90 -9.47 -9.19
C LEU A 171 -8.51 -8.08 -8.94
N VAL A 172 -8.65 -7.69 -7.67
CA VAL A 172 -9.18 -6.37 -7.31
C VAL A 172 -8.25 -5.26 -7.79
N MET A 173 -6.94 -5.37 -7.55
CA MET A 173 -5.97 -4.35 -7.97
C MET A 173 -5.92 -4.19 -9.50
N CYS A 174 -5.93 -5.30 -10.26
CA CYS A 174 -6.00 -5.26 -11.72
C CYS A 174 -7.30 -4.62 -12.22
N SER A 175 -8.44 -4.95 -11.60
CA SER A 175 -9.73 -4.34 -11.96
C SER A 175 -9.75 -2.84 -11.69
N LEU A 176 -9.22 -2.41 -10.56
CA LEU A 176 -9.11 -0.98 -10.22
C LEU A 176 -8.18 -0.23 -11.18
N CYS A 177 -7.04 -0.81 -11.55
CA CYS A 177 -6.17 -0.22 -12.56
C CYS A 177 -6.84 -0.13 -13.93
N SER A 178 -7.63 -1.13 -14.33
CA SER A 178 -8.41 -1.10 -15.57
C SER A 178 -9.41 0.04 -15.60
N LEU A 179 -10.08 0.31 -14.48
CA LEU A 179 -10.97 1.47 -14.33
C LEU A 179 -10.21 2.81 -14.49
N VAL A 180 -9.02 2.94 -13.89
CA VAL A 180 -8.20 4.15 -14.05
C VAL A 180 -7.77 4.34 -15.52
N LEU A 181 -7.37 3.26 -16.20
CA LEU A 181 -7.04 3.31 -17.63
C LEU A 181 -8.25 3.72 -18.48
N ARG A 182 -9.45 3.25 -18.15
CA ARG A 182 -10.69 3.67 -18.83
C ARG A 182 -10.94 5.17 -18.65
N VAL A 183 -10.75 5.68 -17.43
CA VAL A 183 -10.86 7.13 -17.16
C VAL A 183 -9.83 7.93 -17.97
N ASP A 184 -8.58 7.46 -18.10
CA ASP A 184 -7.55 8.11 -18.92
C ASP A 184 -7.95 8.17 -20.40
N GLN A 185 -8.49 7.07 -20.95
CA GLN A 185 -8.98 7.00 -22.33
C GLN A 185 -10.15 7.97 -22.56
N GLU A 186 -11.16 7.97 -21.71
CA GLU A 186 -12.31 8.87 -21.82
C GLU A 186 -11.87 10.33 -21.71
N THR A 187 -10.94 10.61 -20.81
CA THR A 187 -10.37 11.94 -20.65
C THR A 187 -9.62 12.39 -21.91
N LYS A 188 -8.91 11.51 -22.60
CA LYS A 188 -8.22 11.83 -23.86
C LYS A 188 -9.18 11.96 -25.03
N SER A 189 -10.18 11.11 -25.16
CA SER A 189 -11.15 11.15 -26.26
C SER A 189 -12.09 12.35 -26.18
N SER A 190 -12.33 12.91 -25.02
CA SER A 190 -13.06 14.18 -24.84
C SER A 190 -12.21 15.43 -25.13
N MET A 191 -11.01 15.31 -25.71
CA MET A 191 -10.35 16.44 -26.34
C MET A 191 -11.11 16.79 -27.64
N PRO A 192 -11.61 18.02 -27.82
CA PRO A 192 -12.15 18.44 -29.13
C PRO A 192 -11.03 18.22 -30.13
N ALA A 193 -11.35 17.55 -31.25
CA ALA A 193 -10.46 17.47 -32.41
C ALA A 193 -9.99 18.89 -32.72
N ILE A 194 -8.68 19.12 -32.60
CA ILE A 194 -8.09 20.42 -32.98
C ILE A 194 -8.47 20.62 -34.43
N ASN A 195 -9.27 21.64 -34.68
CA ASN A 195 -9.83 21.97 -35.96
C ASN A 195 -8.67 22.37 -36.90
N ILE A 196 -8.11 21.41 -37.63
CA ILE A 196 -7.03 21.59 -38.62
C ILE A 196 -7.52 22.40 -39.82
N SER A 197 -8.84 22.73 -39.87
CA SER A 197 -9.45 23.47 -40.99
C SER A 197 -9.18 25.01 -41.02
N ARG A 198 -8.33 25.56 -40.12
CA ARG A 198 -8.02 27.00 -40.12
C ARG A 198 -6.67 27.37 -40.72
N ARG A 199 -6.07 26.53 -41.57
CA ARG A 199 -4.85 26.89 -42.30
C ARG A 199 -4.91 26.64 -43.80
N VAL A 200 -6.10 26.79 -44.38
CA VAL A 200 -6.22 26.88 -45.85
C VAL A 200 -7.28 27.96 -46.13
N ASN A 201 -6.90 29.19 -46.05
CA ASN A 201 -7.37 30.34 -46.81
C ASN A 201 -6.36 31.48 -46.66
#